data_6eaed1058231167924e5d24e834744da
#
_entry.id   6eaed1058231167924e5d24e834744da
#
_cell.length_a   1.000
_cell.length_b   1.000
_cell.length_c   1.000
_cell.angle_alpha   90.00
_cell.angle_beta   90.00
_cell.angle_gamma   90.00
#
_symmetry.space_group_name_H-M   'P 1'
#
loop_
_entity.id
_entity.type
_entity.pdbx_description
1 polymer ?
#
loop_
_entity_poly.entity_id
_entity_poly.type
_entity_poly.pdbx_seq_one_letter_code
_entity_poly.pdbx_strand_id
1 'polypeptide(L)'
;MYSEGKIRAFGGSNWSYRRVEEANEYAYCHGLMPLSVSSPNFGLAEQVADPWGGGCVSISGSQNQKARDWYRRMKMPIVAYSSLARGLFSGRVRGDAPEDADKILDMFAMKGYASPRNFERLRRCERLAAEKKATVAQIALCWIFKQNLNVFAVVGTTNAKRLPDNLDALRIEMTPSEAEYLNLDRDDI
;
A
#
# COMPACT_ATOMS: atom_id res chain seq x y z
N MET A 1 -1.25 4.17 -30.26
CA MET A 1 -0.03 3.86 -29.47
C MET A 1 0.17 2.35 -29.32
N TYR A 2 -0.80 1.58 -28.81
CA TYR A 2 -0.69 0.13 -28.74
C TYR A 2 -0.62 -0.51 -30.14
N SER A 3 -1.56 -0.16 -31.02
CA SER A 3 -1.58 -0.60 -32.43
C SER A 3 -0.34 -0.22 -33.25
N GLU A 4 0.37 0.81 -32.82
CA GLU A 4 1.64 1.26 -33.43
C GLU A 4 2.88 0.64 -32.78
N GLY A 5 2.70 -0.27 -31.81
CA GLY A 5 3.79 -0.93 -31.12
C GLY A 5 4.60 -0.04 -30.15
N LYS A 6 4.15 1.20 -29.89
CA LYS A 6 4.85 2.14 -29.01
C LYS A 6 4.72 1.79 -27.53
N ILE A 7 3.65 1.11 -27.15
CA ILE A 7 3.43 0.56 -25.80
C ILE A 7 2.97 -0.88 -25.90
N ARG A 8 3.26 -1.69 -24.90
CA ARG A 8 2.85 -3.10 -24.84
C ARG A 8 1.70 -3.36 -23.90
N ALA A 9 1.54 -2.48 -22.92
CA ALA A 9 0.52 -2.57 -21.88
C ALA A 9 0.19 -1.18 -21.36
N PHE A 10 -0.97 -1.02 -20.76
CA PHE A 10 -1.36 0.19 -20.05
C PHE A 10 -2.32 -0.15 -18.92
N GLY A 11 -2.55 0.79 -18.02
CA GLY A 11 -3.41 0.59 -16.85
C GLY A 11 -4.06 1.87 -16.40
N GLY A 12 -4.82 1.76 -15.31
CA GLY A 12 -5.51 2.86 -14.68
C GLY A 12 -5.01 3.13 -13.26
N SER A 13 -4.88 4.40 -12.89
CA SER A 13 -4.65 4.79 -11.51
C SER A 13 -5.93 5.38 -10.92
N ASN A 14 -6.21 5.07 -9.66
CA ASN A 14 -7.38 5.57 -8.93
C ASN A 14 -8.74 5.24 -9.58
N TRP A 15 -8.82 4.10 -10.24
CA TRP A 15 -10.09 3.51 -10.65
C TRP A 15 -10.51 2.45 -9.63
N SER A 16 -11.81 2.42 -9.28
CA SER A 16 -12.33 1.32 -8.48
C SER A 16 -12.22 0.00 -9.24
N TYR A 17 -12.11 -1.11 -8.50
CA TYR A 17 -12.03 -2.43 -9.13
C TYR A 17 -13.22 -2.71 -10.06
N ARG A 18 -14.43 -2.23 -9.73
CA ARG A 18 -15.62 -2.36 -10.58
C ARG A 18 -15.45 -1.63 -11.91
N ARG A 19 -14.93 -0.40 -11.86
CA ARG A 19 -14.66 0.37 -13.08
C ARG A 19 -13.59 -0.28 -13.95
N VAL A 20 -12.57 -0.90 -13.34
CA VAL A 20 -11.56 -1.68 -14.07
C VAL A 20 -12.20 -2.91 -14.72
N GLU A 21 -13.06 -3.62 -13.99
CA GLU A 21 -13.81 -4.79 -14.49
C GLU A 21 -14.68 -4.42 -15.68
N GLU A 22 -15.55 -3.42 -15.54
CA GLU A 22 -16.41 -2.90 -16.62
C GLU A 22 -15.61 -2.48 -17.88
N ALA A 23 -14.49 -1.78 -17.67
CA ALA A 23 -13.64 -1.36 -18.79
C ALA A 23 -12.99 -2.55 -19.51
N ASN A 24 -12.58 -3.57 -18.75
CA ASN A 24 -11.98 -4.77 -19.32
C ASN A 24 -13.02 -5.65 -20.03
N GLU A 25 -14.22 -5.77 -19.48
CA GLU A 25 -15.36 -6.44 -20.15
C GLU A 25 -15.69 -5.76 -21.49
N TYR A 26 -15.78 -4.43 -21.48
CA TYR A 26 -15.98 -3.65 -22.71
C TYR A 26 -14.86 -3.93 -23.73
N ALA A 27 -13.60 -3.90 -23.28
CA ALA A 27 -12.45 -4.14 -24.15
C ALA A 27 -12.51 -5.54 -24.78
N TYR A 28 -12.81 -6.59 -24.01
CA TYR A 28 -12.95 -7.96 -24.52
C TYR A 28 -14.09 -8.09 -25.54
N CYS A 29 -15.25 -7.49 -25.28
CA CYS A 29 -16.40 -7.54 -26.17
C CYS A 29 -16.15 -6.82 -27.52
N HIS A 30 -15.20 -5.86 -27.54
CA HIS A 30 -14.91 -5.04 -28.73
C HIS A 30 -13.54 -5.34 -29.36
N GLY A 31 -12.86 -6.41 -28.94
CA GLY A 31 -11.53 -6.75 -29.47
C GLY A 31 -10.44 -5.71 -29.17
N LEU A 32 -10.60 -4.96 -28.08
CA LEU A 32 -9.67 -3.93 -27.63
C LEU A 32 -8.70 -4.50 -26.58
N MET A 33 -7.57 -3.82 -26.40
CA MET A 33 -6.61 -4.14 -25.34
C MET A 33 -7.19 -3.77 -23.98
N PRO A 34 -7.32 -4.70 -23.03
CA PRO A 34 -7.79 -4.40 -21.68
C PRO A 34 -6.70 -3.72 -20.84
N LEU A 35 -7.10 -3.11 -19.73
CA LEU A 35 -6.19 -2.63 -18.71
C LEU A 35 -5.43 -3.81 -18.11
N SER A 36 -4.10 -3.74 -18.11
CA SER A 36 -3.20 -4.83 -17.67
C SER A 36 -2.68 -4.64 -16.26
N VAL A 37 -2.87 -3.45 -15.68
CA VAL A 37 -2.37 -3.08 -14.34
C VAL A 37 -3.26 -2.01 -13.73
N SER A 38 -3.38 -2.03 -12.41
CA SER A 38 -4.10 -1.02 -11.63
C SER A 38 -3.18 -0.38 -10.61
N SER A 39 -3.34 0.93 -10.37
CA SER A 39 -2.55 1.67 -9.40
C SER A 39 -3.44 2.38 -8.37
N PRO A 40 -3.97 1.65 -7.38
CA PRO A 40 -4.64 2.21 -6.22
C PRO A 40 -3.66 2.53 -5.09
N ASN A 41 -4.13 3.27 -4.08
CA ASN A 41 -3.47 3.32 -2.79
C ASN A 41 -3.53 1.95 -2.10
N PHE A 42 -2.38 1.46 -1.63
CA PHE A 42 -2.32 0.26 -0.80
C PHE A 42 -1.08 0.26 0.09
N GLY A 43 -1.30 -0.03 1.37
CA GLY A 43 -0.28 -0.16 2.39
C GLY A 43 -0.88 -0.57 3.72
N LEU A 44 -0.04 -0.70 4.76
CA LEU A 44 -0.45 -1.07 6.10
C LEU A 44 -1.37 0.00 6.74
N ALA A 45 -1.12 1.30 6.47
CA ALA A 45 -2.01 2.36 6.94
C ALA A 45 -3.32 2.39 6.14
N GLU A 46 -4.41 2.62 6.84
CA GLU A 46 -5.69 2.99 6.23
C GLU A 46 -5.64 4.45 5.79
N GLN A 47 -6.05 4.72 4.55
CA GLN A 47 -6.28 6.08 4.10
C GLN A 47 -7.62 6.57 4.68
N VAL A 48 -7.56 7.47 5.67
CA VAL A 48 -8.73 7.95 6.41
C VAL A 48 -9.43 9.13 5.73
N ALA A 49 -8.73 9.85 4.87
CA ALA A 49 -9.28 10.88 4.01
C ALA A 49 -8.48 10.95 2.72
N ASP A 50 -9.10 11.50 1.65
CA ASP A 50 -8.38 11.76 0.41
C ASP A 50 -7.37 12.90 0.64
N PRO A 51 -6.05 12.63 0.50
CA PRO A 51 -5.03 13.66 0.72
C PRO A 51 -5.19 14.85 -0.23
N TRP A 52 -5.59 14.61 -1.47
CA TRP A 52 -5.65 15.63 -2.52
C TRP A 52 -7.05 16.22 -2.73
N GLY A 53 -8.03 15.83 -1.92
CA GLY A 53 -9.37 16.42 -1.96
C GLY A 53 -10.36 15.76 -2.91
N GLY A 54 -10.00 14.65 -3.53
CA GLY A 54 -10.88 13.82 -4.35
C GLY A 54 -10.14 12.95 -5.37
N GLY A 55 -10.74 11.81 -5.70
CA GLY A 55 -10.27 10.91 -6.74
C GLY A 55 -9.33 9.80 -6.30
N CYS A 56 -8.87 9.76 -5.05
CA CYS A 56 -8.09 8.63 -4.54
C CYS A 56 -8.93 7.38 -4.37
N VAL A 57 -8.43 6.27 -4.86
CA VAL A 57 -8.98 4.94 -4.59
C VAL A 57 -7.99 4.16 -3.73
N SER A 58 -8.43 3.80 -2.54
CA SER A 58 -7.66 2.95 -1.62
C SER A 58 -8.24 1.54 -1.57
N ILE A 59 -7.35 0.56 -1.46
CA ILE A 59 -7.71 -0.82 -1.17
C ILE A 59 -7.17 -1.28 0.19
N SER A 60 -6.62 -0.35 1.00
CA SER A 60 -6.24 -0.57 2.40
C SER A 60 -7.47 -0.60 3.31
N GLY A 61 -7.29 -1.21 4.49
CA GLY A 61 -8.33 -1.27 5.51
C GLY A 61 -9.40 -2.35 5.28
N SER A 62 -10.12 -2.71 6.35
CA SER A 62 -11.11 -3.80 6.33
C SER A 62 -12.30 -3.49 5.41
N GLN A 63 -12.70 -2.23 5.30
CA GLN A 63 -13.79 -1.77 4.42
C GLN A 63 -13.54 -2.07 2.94
N ASN A 64 -12.29 -2.27 2.53
CA ASN A 64 -11.90 -2.54 1.14
C ASN A 64 -11.62 -4.03 0.86
N GLN A 65 -12.06 -4.94 1.72
CA GLN A 65 -11.83 -6.38 1.55
C GLN A 65 -12.36 -6.90 0.19
N LYS A 66 -13.55 -6.48 -0.23
CA LYS A 66 -14.13 -6.88 -1.53
C LYS A 66 -13.24 -6.51 -2.72
N ALA A 67 -12.59 -5.35 -2.66
CA ALA A 67 -11.64 -4.93 -3.69
C ALA A 67 -10.43 -5.88 -3.71
N ARG A 68 -9.82 -6.15 -2.56
CA ARG A 68 -8.68 -7.08 -2.46
C ARG A 68 -9.03 -8.49 -2.92
N ASP A 69 -10.23 -8.98 -2.62
CA ASP A 69 -10.70 -10.30 -3.06
C ASP A 69 -10.84 -10.35 -4.58
N TRP A 70 -11.32 -9.27 -5.19
CA TRP A 70 -11.37 -9.15 -6.65
C TRP A 70 -9.97 -9.16 -7.25
N TYR A 71 -9.03 -8.32 -6.75
CA TYR A 71 -7.64 -8.30 -7.23
C TYR A 71 -6.96 -9.67 -7.11
N ARG A 72 -7.21 -10.38 -6.01
CA ARG A 72 -6.68 -11.74 -5.78
C ARG A 72 -7.23 -12.74 -6.78
N ARG A 73 -8.56 -12.74 -6.99
CA ARG A 73 -9.23 -13.63 -7.95
C ARG A 73 -8.80 -13.37 -9.38
N MET A 74 -8.71 -12.11 -9.77
CA MET A 74 -8.30 -11.70 -11.13
C MET A 74 -6.80 -11.77 -11.35
N LYS A 75 -5.99 -11.97 -10.30
CA LYS A 75 -4.52 -11.88 -10.33
C LYS A 75 -4.02 -10.58 -10.97
N MET A 76 -4.84 -9.51 -10.92
CA MET A 76 -4.55 -8.21 -11.51
C MET A 76 -3.32 -7.60 -10.85
N PRO A 77 -2.29 -7.22 -11.61
CA PRO A 77 -1.14 -6.53 -11.05
C PRO A 77 -1.52 -5.19 -10.42
N ILE A 78 -0.99 -4.94 -9.22
CA ILE A 78 -1.21 -3.73 -8.44
C ILE A 78 0.11 -2.98 -8.32
N VAL A 79 0.16 -1.75 -8.82
CA VAL A 79 1.26 -0.80 -8.55
C VAL A 79 0.81 0.09 -7.41
N ALA A 80 1.09 -0.34 -6.17
CA ALA A 80 0.62 0.30 -4.95
C ALA A 80 1.36 1.60 -4.66
N TYR A 81 0.67 2.74 -4.69
CA TYR A 81 1.28 4.00 -4.29
C TYR A 81 1.06 4.30 -2.80
N SER A 82 1.88 5.20 -2.25
CA SER A 82 1.92 5.55 -0.82
C SER A 82 2.12 4.34 0.10
N SER A 83 2.93 3.39 -0.32
CA SER A 83 3.20 2.13 0.37
C SER A 83 3.67 2.30 1.82
N LEU A 84 4.36 3.41 2.13
CA LEU A 84 4.79 3.81 3.47
C LEU A 84 3.95 4.96 4.05
N ALA A 85 2.71 5.13 3.57
CA ALA A 85 1.77 6.16 4.04
C ALA A 85 2.41 7.57 4.04
N ARG A 86 3.05 7.95 2.91
CA ARG A 86 3.73 9.23 2.71
C ARG A 86 4.75 9.56 3.82
N GLY A 87 5.36 8.56 4.41
CA GLY A 87 6.40 8.71 5.42
C GLY A 87 6.00 8.39 6.85
N LEU A 88 4.74 8.06 7.12
CA LEU A 88 4.30 7.60 8.45
C LEU A 88 5.12 6.38 8.90
N PHE A 89 5.35 5.42 8.01
CA PHE A 89 6.19 4.24 8.27
C PHE A 89 7.65 4.39 7.83
N SER A 90 8.16 5.64 7.76
CA SER A 90 9.56 5.88 7.38
C SER A 90 10.58 5.62 8.50
N GLY A 91 10.13 5.37 9.72
CA GLY A 91 10.96 5.27 10.93
C GLY A 91 11.36 6.64 11.52
N ARG A 92 10.86 7.76 10.97
CA ARG A 92 11.07 9.10 11.53
C ARG A 92 9.96 9.51 12.49
N VAL A 93 8.75 9.07 12.24
CA VAL A 93 7.59 9.26 13.11
C VAL A 93 7.58 8.15 14.15
N ARG A 94 7.17 8.48 15.36
CA ARG A 94 7.05 7.54 16.47
C ARG A 94 5.58 7.30 16.79
N GLY A 95 5.22 6.05 17.01
CA GLY A 95 3.86 5.65 17.33
C GLY A 95 3.41 6.10 18.74
N ASP A 96 4.36 6.28 19.67
CA ASP A 96 4.13 6.75 21.05
C ASP A 96 4.13 8.28 21.20
N ALA A 97 4.45 9.03 20.15
CA ALA A 97 4.46 10.50 20.12
C ALA A 97 3.71 11.05 18.90
N PRO A 98 2.40 10.74 18.77
CA PRO A 98 1.61 11.15 17.61
C PRO A 98 1.49 12.67 17.45
N GLU A 99 1.63 13.44 18.54
CA GLU A 99 1.63 14.89 18.58
C GLU A 99 2.82 15.53 17.85
N ASP A 100 3.90 14.77 17.65
CA ASP A 100 5.07 15.27 16.93
C ASP A 100 5.03 14.95 15.42
N ALA A 101 4.01 14.23 14.97
CA ALA A 101 3.92 13.77 13.58
C ALA A 101 3.82 14.92 12.57
N ASP A 102 3.16 16.03 12.93
CA ASP A 102 3.01 17.23 12.10
C ASP A 102 4.33 17.97 11.84
N LYS A 103 5.33 17.78 12.71
CA LYS A 103 6.70 18.33 12.53
C LYS A 103 7.50 17.56 11.48
N ILE A 104 7.05 16.35 11.12
CA ILE A 104 7.77 15.40 10.28
C ILE A 104 7.04 15.15 8.97
N LEU A 105 5.73 15.01 9.02
CA LEU A 105 4.86 14.69 7.91
C LEU A 105 4.33 15.96 7.24
N ASP A 106 4.17 15.91 5.93
CA ASP A 106 3.48 16.96 5.20
C ASP A 106 1.96 16.96 5.45
N MET A 107 1.30 18.06 5.10
CA MET A 107 -0.15 18.21 5.28
C MET A 107 -0.99 17.11 4.62
N PHE A 108 -0.50 16.53 3.50
CA PHE A 108 -1.20 15.47 2.78
C PHE A 108 -1.07 14.14 3.53
N ALA A 109 0.10 13.87 4.11
CA ALA A 109 0.31 12.71 4.96
C ALA A 109 -0.53 12.80 6.24
N MET A 110 -0.54 13.96 6.89
CA MET A 110 -1.38 14.21 8.07
C MET A 110 -2.86 14.01 7.76
N LYS A 111 -3.38 14.64 6.70
CA LYS A 111 -4.77 14.51 6.28
C LYS A 111 -5.15 13.07 5.93
N GLY A 112 -4.30 12.37 5.20
CA GLY A 112 -4.62 11.05 4.68
C GLY A 112 -4.42 9.90 5.67
N TYR A 113 -3.49 10.05 6.62
CA TYR A 113 -3.03 8.90 7.40
C TYR A 113 -2.92 9.13 8.91
N ALA A 114 -2.89 10.38 9.41
CA ALA A 114 -2.80 10.64 10.83
C ALA A 114 -4.14 10.30 11.53
N SER A 115 -4.18 9.12 12.14
CA SER A 115 -5.32 8.64 12.91
C SER A 115 -4.85 7.75 14.06
N PRO A 116 -5.62 7.66 15.16
CA PRO A 116 -5.27 6.81 16.29
C PRO A 116 -4.99 5.37 15.90
N ARG A 117 -5.78 4.80 14.98
CA ARG A 117 -5.57 3.43 14.49
C ARG A 117 -4.26 3.28 13.69
N ASN A 118 -3.88 4.25 12.88
CA ASN A 118 -2.63 4.18 12.14
C ASN A 118 -1.41 4.41 13.03
N PHE A 119 -1.51 5.22 14.08
CA PHE A 119 -0.46 5.33 15.10
C PHE A 119 -0.33 4.04 15.92
N GLU A 120 -1.44 3.35 16.19
CA GLU A 120 -1.38 2.02 16.79
C GLU A 120 -0.69 1.01 15.88
N ARG A 121 -1.00 0.99 14.57
CA ARG A 121 -0.25 0.18 13.59
C ARG A 121 1.23 0.52 13.59
N LEU A 122 1.58 1.79 13.70
CA LEU A 122 2.98 2.23 13.77
C LEU A 122 3.67 1.68 15.02
N ARG A 123 3.06 1.77 16.23
CA ARG A 123 3.60 1.17 17.46
C ARG A 123 3.83 -0.32 17.32
N ARG A 124 2.86 -1.04 16.78
CA ARG A 124 2.98 -2.48 16.53
C ARG A 124 4.08 -2.80 15.52
N CYS A 125 4.21 -1.97 14.50
CA CYS A 125 5.27 -2.08 13.50
C CYS A 125 6.67 -1.82 14.11
N GLU A 126 6.81 -0.82 14.99
CA GLU A 126 8.04 -0.53 15.74
C GLU A 126 8.44 -1.70 16.63
N ARG A 127 7.48 -2.29 17.36
CA ARG A 127 7.71 -3.48 18.18
C ARG A 127 8.23 -4.65 17.35
N LEU A 128 7.51 -5.00 16.28
CA LEU A 128 7.90 -6.13 15.43
C LEU A 128 9.23 -5.87 14.71
N ALA A 129 9.52 -4.62 14.34
CA ALA A 129 10.80 -4.22 13.77
C ALA A 129 11.97 -4.47 14.73
N ALA A 130 11.80 -4.13 16.02
CA ALA A 130 12.80 -4.41 17.05
C ALA A 130 13.02 -5.92 17.24
N GLU A 131 11.96 -6.72 17.32
CA GLU A 131 12.03 -8.18 17.49
C GLU A 131 12.73 -8.85 16.28
N LYS A 132 12.43 -8.39 15.05
CA LYS A 132 13.02 -8.96 13.82
C LYS A 132 14.36 -8.32 13.42
N LYS A 133 14.88 -7.35 14.17
CA LYS A 133 16.09 -6.58 13.84
C LYS A 133 15.98 -5.91 12.46
N ALA A 134 14.82 -5.41 12.15
CA ALA A 134 14.47 -4.75 10.90
C ALA A 134 14.09 -3.28 11.14
N THR A 135 13.93 -2.51 10.08
CA THR A 135 13.38 -1.15 10.16
C THR A 135 11.85 -1.16 10.06
N VAL A 136 11.22 -0.11 10.57
CA VAL A 136 9.77 0.10 10.44
C VAL A 136 9.33 0.05 8.98
N ALA A 137 10.10 0.67 8.08
CA ALA A 137 9.81 0.67 6.65
C ALA A 137 9.85 -0.75 6.05
N GLN A 138 10.83 -1.56 6.45
CA GLN A 138 10.95 -2.94 6.00
C GLN A 138 9.76 -3.80 6.47
N ILE A 139 9.32 -3.65 7.72
CA ILE A 139 8.15 -4.37 8.24
C ILE A 139 6.87 -3.96 7.51
N ALA A 140 6.65 -2.65 7.31
CA ALA A 140 5.47 -2.17 6.58
C ALA A 140 5.44 -2.62 5.11
N LEU A 141 6.58 -2.67 4.43
CA LEU A 141 6.69 -3.20 3.08
C LEU A 141 6.52 -4.72 3.05
N CYS A 142 7.14 -5.45 3.98
CA CYS A 142 6.96 -6.89 4.12
C CYS A 142 5.47 -7.25 4.27
N TRP A 143 4.72 -6.50 5.10
CA TRP A 143 3.28 -6.70 5.25
C TRP A 143 2.53 -6.62 3.91
N ILE A 144 2.87 -5.65 3.05
CA ILE A 144 2.26 -5.52 1.71
C ILE A 144 2.50 -6.79 0.88
N PHE A 145 3.73 -7.29 0.86
CA PHE A 145 4.11 -8.46 0.05
C PHE A 145 3.52 -9.78 0.56
N LYS A 146 3.12 -9.84 1.84
CA LYS A 146 2.48 -11.02 2.44
C LYS A 146 0.95 -11.05 2.30
N GLN A 147 0.32 -10.10 1.58
CA GLN A 147 -1.15 -10.03 1.44
C GLN A 147 -1.74 -10.99 0.38
N ASN A 148 -0.95 -11.88 -0.20
CA ASN A 148 -1.39 -12.78 -1.28
C ASN A 148 -2.05 -12.02 -2.44
N LEU A 149 -1.42 -10.94 -2.86
CA LEU A 149 -1.80 -10.10 -4.00
C LEU A 149 -0.62 -10.02 -4.98
N ASN A 150 -0.91 -9.86 -6.27
CA ASN A 150 0.12 -9.56 -7.25
C ASN A 150 0.49 -8.07 -7.17
N VAL A 151 1.29 -7.69 -6.17
CA VAL A 151 1.54 -6.31 -5.79
C VAL A 151 3.00 -5.91 -5.93
N PHE A 152 3.19 -4.70 -6.47
CA PHE A 152 4.46 -3.99 -6.58
C PHE A 152 4.34 -2.69 -5.78
N ALA A 153 5.16 -2.54 -4.74
CA ALA A 153 5.15 -1.34 -3.90
C ALA A 153 5.94 -0.22 -4.55
N VAL A 154 5.31 0.94 -4.72
CA VAL A 154 6.02 2.16 -5.14
C VAL A 154 6.69 2.77 -3.92
N VAL A 155 8.01 2.89 -3.97
CA VAL A 155 8.82 3.52 -2.93
C VAL A 155 9.59 4.69 -3.50
N GLY A 156 9.55 5.83 -2.81
CA GLY A 156 10.31 7.03 -3.16
C GLY A 156 11.37 7.32 -2.10
N THR A 157 12.57 7.67 -2.53
CA THR A 157 13.64 8.10 -1.63
C THR A 157 14.56 9.09 -2.31
N THR A 158 15.03 10.08 -1.55
CA THR A 158 16.10 10.98 -1.95
C THR A 158 17.49 10.48 -1.50
N ASN A 159 17.53 9.37 -0.75
CA ASN A 159 18.76 8.75 -0.28
C ASN A 159 18.91 7.36 -0.92
N ALA A 160 19.86 7.25 -1.84
CA ALA A 160 20.12 6.00 -2.58
C ALA A 160 20.44 4.80 -1.66
N LYS A 161 20.99 5.02 -0.46
CA LYS A 161 21.27 3.95 0.51
C LYS A 161 20.01 3.29 1.06
N ARG A 162 18.85 3.97 1.03
CA ARG A 162 17.58 3.42 1.50
C ARG A 162 16.94 2.44 0.52
N LEU A 163 17.33 2.47 -0.74
CA LEU A 163 16.73 1.57 -1.72
C LEU A 163 17.10 0.10 -1.47
N PRO A 164 18.39 -0.26 -1.28
CA PRO A 164 18.76 -1.61 -0.83
C PRO A 164 18.03 -2.03 0.47
N ASP A 165 18.00 -1.12 1.46
CA ASP A 165 17.31 -1.41 2.74
C ASP A 165 15.84 -1.76 2.53
N ASN A 166 15.13 -1.04 1.63
CA ASN A 166 13.75 -1.36 1.31
C ASN A 166 13.59 -2.71 0.60
N LEU A 167 14.56 -3.11 -0.22
CA LEU A 167 14.55 -4.43 -0.90
C LEU A 167 14.71 -5.58 0.08
N ASP A 168 15.39 -5.38 1.20
CA ASP A 168 15.52 -6.40 2.25
C ASP A 168 14.17 -6.77 2.89
N ALA A 169 13.15 -5.93 2.75
CA ALA A 169 11.77 -6.27 3.14
C ALA A 169 11.24 -7.56 2.47
N LEU A 170 11.74 -7.90 1.27
CA LEU A 170 11.37 -9.12 0.54
C LEU A 170 11.92 -10.40 1.20
N ARG A 171 12.95 -10.26 2.06
CA ARG A 171 13.62 -11.38 2.73
C ARG A 171 13.09 -11.63 4.14
N ILE A 172 12.27 -10.69 4.66
CA ILE A 172 11.73 -10.80 6.02
C ILE A 172 10.60 -11.83 6.01
N GLU A 173 10.69 -12.80 6.92
CA GLU A 173 9.60 -13.72 7.20
C GLU A 173 8.57 -13.05 8.12
N MET A 174 7.31 -13.13 7.72
CA MET A 174 6.17 -12.64 8.49
C MET A 174 5.09 -13.72 8.52
N THR A 175 4.69 -14.12 9.71
CA THR A 175 3.62 -15.10 9.90
C THR A 175 2.25 -14.47 9.64
N PRO A 176 1.22 -15.27 9.37
CA PRO A 176 -0.16 -14.75 9.30
C PRO A 176 -0.58 -14.01 10.57
N SER A 177 -0.23 -14.53 11.75
CA SER A 177 -0.54 -13.87 13.04
C SER A 177 0.11 -12.50 13.19
N GLU A 178 1.37 -12.35 12.77
CA GLU A 178 2.06 -11.06 12.76
C GLU A 178 1.40 -10.07 11.78
N ALA A 179 0.97 -10.55 10.61
CA ALA A 179 0.27 -9.72 9.64
C ALA A 179 -1.11 -9.24 10.16
N GLU A 180 -1.85 -10.11 10.83
CA GLU A 180 -3.12 -9.79 11.50
C GLU A 180 -2.91 -8.82 12.67
N TYR A 181 -1.87 -9.02 13.49
CA TYR A 181 -1.47 -8.12 14.57
C TYR A 181 -1.20 -6.70 14.05
N LEU A 182 -0.42 -6.57 12.99
CA LEU A 182 -0.15 -5.28 12.35
C LEU A 182 -1.42 -4.63 11.78
N ASN A 183 -2.35 -5.43 11.27
CA ASN A 183 -3.62 -4.93 10.72
C ASN A 183 -4.64 -4.55 11.79
N LEU A 184 -4.38 -4.81 13.07
CA LEU A 184 -5.26 -4.64 14.23
C LEU A 184 -6.45 -5.61 14.22
N ASP A 185 -6.27 -6.79 13.65
CA ASP A 185 -7.27 -7.86 13.62
C ASP A 185 -7.12 -8.79 14.85
N ARG A 186 -6.01 -8.67 15.59
CA ARG A 186 -5.73 -9.34 16.86
C ARG A 186 -4.83 -8.48 17.74
N ASP A 187 -4.80 -8.75 19.06
CA ASP A 187 -4.06 -7.92 20.02
C ASP A 187 -2.69 -8.50 20.43
N ASP A 188 -2.42 -9.76 20.13
CA ASP A 188 -1.18 -10.46 20.43
C ASP A 188 -0.57 -11.13 19.18
N ILE A 189 0.69 -11.56 19.28
CA ILE A 189 1.41 -12.29 18.22
C ILE A 189 1.50 -13.78 18.59
#